data_ef78b2df3574c3a3df2099b000de32aa
#
_entry.id   ef78b2df3574c3a3df2099b000de32aa
#
_cell.length_a   1.000
_cell.length_b   1.000
_cell.length_c   1.000
_cell.angle_alpha   90.00
_cell.angle_beta   90.00
_cell.angle_gamma   90.00
#
_symmetry.space_group_name_H-M   'P 1'
#
loop_
_entity.id
_entity.type
_entity.pdbx_description
1 polymer ?
#
loop_
_entity_poly.entity_id
_entity_poly.type
_entity_poly.pdbx_seq_one_letter_code
_entity_poly.pdbx_strand_id
1 'polypeptide(L)'
;MDVHTLEEPKEGIAVAYAETKGIRGGRDIYKVTAHAYSHDGYVGGWLDKETGKYYYESVKVFPEEDLEEAMKFAKENGQKSVYILSSETEVPVQD
;
A
#
# COMPACT_ATOMS: atom_id res chain seq x y z
N MET A 1 4.19 6.55 2.26
CA MET A 1 4.42 7.78 3.06
C MET A 1 3.48 7.78 4.26
N ASP A 2 4.00 8.10 5.41
CA ASP A 2 3.20 8.31 6.62
C ASP A 2 2.54 9.71 6.54
N VAL A 3 1.22 9.77 6.57
CA VAL A 3 0.49 11.03 6.40
C VAL A 3 0.63 11.97 7.60
N HIS A 4 1.08 11.47 8.75
CA HIS A 4 1.29 12.29 9.96
C HIS A 4 2.67 12.92 10.00
N THR A 5 3.71 12.22 9.55
CA THR A 5 5.11 12.67 9.62
C THR A 5 5.67 13.10 8.26
N LEU A 6 5.02 12.71 7.17
CA LEU A 6 5.45 12.88 5.77
C LEU A 6 6.74 12.11 5.45
N GLU A 7 7.11 11.16 6.30
CA GLU A 7 8.29 10.31 6.09
C GLU A 7 7.93 9.03 5.36
N GLU A 8 8.89 8.50 4.62
CA GLU A 8 8.75 7.19 3.98
C GLU A 8 9.16 6.10 4.97
N PRO A 9 8.29 5.11 5.25
CA PRO A 9 8.70 3.98 6.07
C PRO A 9 9.75 3.16 5.34
N LYS A 10 10.80 2.75 6.06
CA LYS A 10 11.94 2.02 5.48
C LYS A 10 11.91 0.53 5.78
N GLU A 11 11.10 0.12 6.72
CA GLU A 11 10.97 -1.26 7.14
C GLU A 11 9.49 -1.67 7.21
N GLY A 12 9.24 -2.96 7.13
CA GLY A 12 7.90 -3.51 7.21
C GLY A 12 7.40 -4.02 5.88
N ILE A 13 6.16 -4.49 5.89
CA ILE A 13 5.50 -5.05 4.71
C ILE A 13 4.26 -4.21 4.41
N ALA A 14 4.27 -3.56 3.26
CA ALA A 14 3.17 -2.70 2.84
C ALA A 14 2.14 -3.49 2.03
N VAL A 15 0.87 -3.37 2.41
CA VAL A 15 -0.25 -4.00 1.71
C VAL A 15 -1.33 -2.95 1.48
N ALA A 16 -1.78 -2.83 0.23
CA ALA A 16 -2.80 -1.84 -0.13
C ALA A 16 -4.20 -2.26 0.32
N TYR A 17 -5.01 -1.26 0.69
CA TYR A 17 -6.43 -1.46 0.94
C TYR A 17 -7.21 -1.49 -0.37
N ALA A 18 -8.19 -2.38 -0.46
CA ALA A 18 -9.04 -2.51 -1.66
C ALA A 18 -9.84 -1.22 -1.95
N GLU A 19 -10.24 -0.50 -0.90
CA GLU A 19 -11.11 0.68 -1.00
C GLU A 19 -10.49 1.84 -1.78
N THR A 20 -9.16 1.92 -1.85
CA THR A 20 -8.46 2.98 -2.59
C THR A 20 -7.84 2.48 -3.89
N LYS A 21 -8.17 1.27 -4.31
CA LYS A 21 -7.61 0.66 -5.52
C LYS A 21 -7.99 1.47 -6.77
N GLY A 22 -7.01 1.73 -7.62
CA GLY A 22 -7.25 2.38 -8.91
C GLY A 22 -7.26 3.91 -8.88
N ILE A 23 -6.95 4.55 -7.75
CA ILE A 23 -6.91 6.00 -7.66
C ILE A 23 -5.62 6.52 -8.28
N ARG A 24 -5.75 7.43 -9.25
CA ARG A 24 -4.64 7.92 -10.06
C ARG A 24 -4.10 9.29 -9.65
N GLY A 25 -4.49 9.81 -8.52
CA GLY A 25 -4.10 11.14 -8.08
C GLY A 25 -5.03 12.23 -8.59
N GLY A 26 -4.55 13.45 -8.71
CA GLY A 26 -5.39 14.59 -9.09
C GLY A 26 -6.45 14.84 -8.03
N ARG A 27 -7.70 15.01 -8.43
CA ARG A 27 -8.81 15.30 -7.52
C ARG A 27 -9.05 14.19 -6.50
N ASP A 28 -8.74 12.96 -6.87
CA ASP A 28 -9.06 11.80 -6.04
C ASP A 28 -8.01 11.46 -5.00
N ILE A 29 -6.86 12.15 -5.04
CA ILE A 29 -5.80 11.90 -4.06
C ILE A 29 -6.27 12.14 -2.62
N TYR A 30 -7.20 13.06 -2.40
CA TYR A 30 -7.73 13.31 -1.06
C TYR A 30 -8.48 12.11 -0.50
N LYS A 31 -9.06 11.26 -1.36
CA LYS A 31 -9.75 10.04 -0.92
C LYS A 31 -8.76 9.04 -0.31
N VAL A 32 -7.58 8.92 -0.93
CA VAL A 32 -6.51 8.08 -0.42
C VAL A 32 -6.01 8.61 0.92
N THR A 33 -5.75 9.90 0.99
CA THR A 33 -5.26 10.55 2.21
C THR A 33 -6.29 10.45 3.34
N ALA A 34 -7.56 10.70 3.05
CA ALA A 34 -8.64 10.60 4.04
C ALA A 34 -8.78 9.16 4.57
N HIS A 35 -8.70 8.17 3.67
CA HIS A 35 -8.74 6.76 4.06
C HIS A 35 -7.55 6.43 4.95
N ALA A 36 -6.35 6.89 4.59
CA ALA A 36 -5.15 6.66 5.38
C ALA A 36 -5.27 7.25 6.78
N TYR A 37 -5.76 8.48 6.90
CA TYR A 37 -5.97 9.12 8.21
C TYR A 37 -6.94 8.35 9.12
N SER A 38 -7.95 7.74 8.54
CA SER A 38 -8.96 6.98 9.31
C SER A 38 -8.54 5.52 9.55
N HIS A 39 -7.44 5.07 9.00
CA HIS A 39 -6.92 3.70 9.14
C HIS A 39 -5.50 3.74 9.72
N ASP A 40 -4.49 3.34 8.94
CA ASP A 40 -3.13 3.17 9.47
C ASP A 40 -2.20 4.36 9.23
N GLY A 41 -2.63 5.34 8.46
CA GLY A 41 -1.85 6.56 8.24
C GLY A 41 -0.75 6.46 7.19
N TYR A 42 -0.81 5.49 6.28
CA TYR A 42 0.19 5.32 5.22
C TYR A 42 -0.41 5.42 3.83
N VAL A 43 0.32 6.06 2.93
CA VAL A 43 -0.02 6.14 1.50
C VAL A 43 1.14 5.59 0.69
N GLY A 44 0.86 4.68 -0.22
CA GLY A 44 1.81 4.15 -1.19
C GLY A 44 1.49 4.64 -2.59
N GLY A 45 2.52 4.74 -3.44
CA GLY A 45 2.35 5.07 -4.85
C GLY A 45 3.09 4.07 -5.71
N TRP A 46 2.58 3.82 -6.91
CA TRP A 46 3.25 2.92 -7.85
C TRP A 46 2.96 3.33 -9.29
N LEU A 47 3.92 3.06 -10.16
CA LEU A 47 3.82 3.37 -11.58
C LEU A 47 3.43 2.11 -12.35
N ASP A 48 2.32 2.20 -13.10
CA ASP A 48 1.94 1.16 -14.04
C ASP A 48 2.74 1.37 -15.33
N LYS A 49 3.68 0.47 -15.58
CA LYS A 49 4.59 0.57 -16.73
C LYS A 49 3.88 0.38 -18.08
N GLU A 50 2.77 -0.35 -18.09
CA GLU A 50 2.02 -0.59 -19.31
C GLU A 50 1.26 0.65 -19.79
N THR A 51 0.68 1.40 -18.85
CA THR A 51 -0.13 2.58 -19.17
C THR A 51 0.62 3.89 -18.95
N GLY A 52 1.74 3.86 -18.23
CA GLY A 52 2.49 5.06 -17.85
C GLY A 52 1.80 5.90 -16.78
N LYS A 53 0.77 5.38 -16.15
CA LYS A 53 -0.02 6.09 -15.13
C LYS A 53 0.47 5.77 -13.73
N TYR A 54 0.40 6.77 -12.86
CA TYR A 54 0.78 6.62 -11.46
C TYR A 54 -0.47 6.45 -10.61
N TYR A 55 -0.46 5.46 -9.71
CA TYR A 55 -1.57 5.17 -8.81
C TYR A 55 -1.15 5.40 -7.36
N TYR A 56 -2.11 5.83 -6.54
CA TYR A 56 -1.91 6.06 -5.11
C TYR A 56 -2.89 5.22 -4.33
N GLU A 57 -2.43 4.62 -3.23
CA GLU A 57 -3.24 3.72 -2.41
C GLU A 57 -2.99 3.96 -0.94
N SER A 58 -4.05 3.85 -0.14
CA SER A 58 -3.91 3.73 1.31
C SER A 58 -3.34 2.34 1.60
N VAL A 59 -2.32 2.25 2.44
CA VAL A 59 -1.66 0.98 2.75
C VAL A 59 -1.58 0.74 4.25
N LYS A 60 -1.52 -0.54 4.63
CA LYS A 60 -1.21 -0.98 5.97
C LYS A 60 0.21 -1.51 5.97
N VAL A 61 1.00 -1.13 6.98
CA VAL A 61 2.38 -1.58 7.11
C VAL A 61 2.45 -2.54 8.28
N PHE A 62 2.86 -3.78 8.02
CA PHE A 62 3.05 -4.83 9.01
C PHE A 62 4.53 -4.95 9.38
N PRO A 63 4.87 -5.38 10.61
CA PRO A 63 6.24 -5.78 10.92
C PRO A 63 6.70 -6.91 9.99
N GLU A 64 7.98 -6.97 9.68
CA GLU A 64 8.52 -8.00 8.76
C GLU A 64 8.29 -9.42 9.25
N GLU A 65 8.30 -9.65 10.56
CA GLU A 65 8.02 -10.95 11.18
C GLU A 65 6.57 -11.41 11.00
N ASP A 66 5.67 -10.50 10.63
CA ASP A 66 4.24 -10.79 10.46
C ASP A 66 3.85 -11.04 9.00
N LEU A 67 4.70 -11.67 8.23
CA LEU A 67 4.45 -11.95 6.81
C LEU A 67 3.14 -12.72 6.57
N GLU A 68 2.82 -13.69 7.42
CA GLU A 68 1.58 -14.46 7.29
C GLU A 68 0.34 -13.58 7.44
N GLU A 69 0.35 -12.67 8.41
CA GLU A 69 -0.74 -11.73 8.62
C GLU A 69 -0.87 -10.75 7.44
N ALA A 70 0.27 -10.29 6.91
CA ALA A 70 0.29 -9.42 5.74
C ALA A 70 -0.30 -10.11 4.52
N MET A 71 0.03 -11.39 4.30
CA MET A 71 -0.51 -12.18 3.20
C MET A 71 -2.01 -12.40 3.34
N LYS A 72 -2.48 -12.68 4.55
CA LYS A 72 -3.90 -12.84 4.84
C LYS A 72 -4.67 -11.55 4.55
N PHE A 73 -4.14 -10.43 5.02
CA PHE A 73 -4.72 -9.11 4.77
C PHE A 73 -4.78 -8.81 3.26
N ALA A 74 -3.70 -9.15 2.53
CA ALA A 74 -3.65 -8.96 1.09
C ALA A 74 -4.74 -9.75 0.36
N LYS A 75 -4.95 -11.00 0.75
CA LYS A 75 -6.03 -11.83 0.20
C LYS A 75 -7.40 -11.23 0.45
N GLU A 76 -7.65 -10.77 1.69
CA GLU A 76 -8.90 -10.14 2.07
C GLU A 76 -9.18 -8.86 1.28
N ASN A 77 -8.13 -8.17 0.86
CA ASN A 77 -8.21 -6.94 0.08
C ASN A 77 -8.04 -7.16 -1.44
N GLY A 78 -8.04 -8.41 -1.88
CA GLY A 78 -7.93 -8.74 -3.30
C GLY A 78 -6.62 -8.31 -3.95
N GLN A 79 -5.55 -8.22 -3.18
CA GLN A 79 -4.24 -7.81 -3.68
C GLN A 79 -3.47 -9.02 -4.21
N LYS A 80 -2.69 -8.81 -5.27
CA LYS A 80 -1.89 -9.87 -5.89
C LYS A 80 -0.51 -10.01 -5.27
N SER A 81 -0.05 -8.99 -4.56
CA SER A 81 1.27 -8.98 -3.95
C SER A 81 1.31 -8.09 -2.72
N VAL A 82 2.36 -8.30 -1.92
CA VAL A 82 2.75 -7.42 -0.82
C VAL A 82 4.13 -6.85 -1.12
N TYR A 83 4.51 -5.75 -0.48
CA TYR A 83 5.77 -5.07 -0.76
C TYR A 83 6.63 -5.01 0.50
N ILE A 84 7.83 -5.58 0.44
CA ILE A 84 8.79 -5.54 1.55
C ILE A 84 9.65 -4.28 1.40
N LEU A 85 9.47 -3.35 2.32
CA LEU A 85 10.06 -2.01 2.22
C LEU A 85 11.58 -2.01 2.34
N SER A 86 12.14 -2.81 3.25
CA SER A 86 13.59 -2.82 3.48
C SER A 86 14.40 -3.31 2.28
N SER A 87 13.86 -4.26 1.53
CA SER A 87 14.52 -4.84 0.35
C SER A 87 13.97 -4.32 -0.96
N GLU A 88 12.92 -3.48 -0.90
CA GLU A 88 12.22 -2.97 -2.08
C GLU A 88 11.77 -4.11 -3.01
N THR A 89 11.25 -5.19 -2.39
CA THR A 89 10.88 -6.42 -3.10
C THR A 89 9.38 -6.65 -3.04
N GLU A 90 8.80 -6.91 -4.19
CA GLU A 90 7.41 -7.32 -4.31
C GLU A 90 7.32 -8.84 -4.17
N VAL A 91 6.43 -9.30 -3.30
CA VAL A 91 6.23 -10.74 -3.05
C VAL A 91 4.81 -11.10 -3.44
N PRO A 92 4.63 -12.06 -4.38
CA PRO A 92 3.28 -12.47 -4.80
C PRO A 92 2.52 -13.12 -3.66
N VAL A 93 1.22 -12.83 -3.60
CA VAL A 93 0.31 -13.49 -2.67
C VAL A 93 -0.02 -14.86 -3.22
N GLN A 94 0.19 -15.89 -2.42
CA GLN A 94 -0.12 -17.27 -2.80
C GLN A 94 -1.48 -17.68 -2.25
N ASP A 95 -2.22 -18.36 -3.08
CA ASP A 95 -3.52 -18.93 -2.72
C ASP A 95 -3.36 -20.25 -1.93
#